data_9dbfa49053aac23054d3f2102295b68e
#
_entry.id   9dbfa49053aac23054d3f2102295b68e
#
_cell.length_a   1.000
_cell.length_b   1.000
_cell.length_c   1.000
_cell.angle_alpha   90.00
_cell.angle_beta   90.00
_cell.angle_gamma   90.00
#
_symmetry.space_group_name_H-M   'P 1'
#
loop_
_entity.id
_entity.type
_entity.pdbx_description
1 polymer ?
#
loop_
_entity_poly.entity_id
_entity_poly.type
_entity_poly.pdbx_seq_one_letter_code
_entity_poly.pdbx_strand_id
1 'polypeptide(L)'
;MRLYSGKIPSIAQDLIRKLKEEGDIEVSDVSEAQLDVEAVLKEYLRLERELTEKAKDYMEKRRLPYEQLPKIKRAMAEERDIGIGDESVSYIANQILEAFMHSRFVEEVFADDADMRKKIQGILRK
;
A
#
# COMPACT_ATOMS: atom_id res chain seq x y z
N MET A 1 -0.36 7.35 -7.93
CA MET A 1 -0.35 7.79 -6.52
C MET A 1 1.08 7.98 -6.06
N ARG A 2 1.31 9.00 -5.30
CA ARG A 2 2.61 9.24 -4.69
C ARG A 2 2.47 9.25 -3.17
N LEU A 3 3.12 8.29 -2.51
CA LEU A 3 3.03 8.13 -1.06
C LEU A 3 4.25 8.76 -0.38
N TYR A 4 3.97 9.69 0.54
CA TYR A 4 5.01 10.34 1.34
C TYR A 4 4.98 9.81 2.76
N SER A 5 6.15 9.52 3.32
CA SER A 5 6.25 8.97 4.69
C SER A 5 5.57 9.86 5.73
N GLY A 6 5.64 11.18 5.57
CA GLY A 6 5.02 12.13 6.50
C GLY A 6 3.49 12.12 6.48
N LYS A 7 2.88 11.57 5.44
CA LYS A 7 1.42 11.48 5.33
C LYS A 7 0.85 10.14 5.80
N ILE A 8 1.70 9.19 6.08
CA ILE A 8 1.26 7.83 6.46
C ILE A 8 0.34 7.85 7.69
N PRO A 9 0.68 8.53 8.81
CA PRO A 9 -0.23 8.53 9.96
C PRO A 9 -1.60 9.11 9.65
N SER A 10 -1.65 10.19 8.89
CA SER A 10 -2.89 10.86 8.50
C SER A 10 -3.77 9.97 7.62
N ILE A 11 -3.16 9.30 6.63
CA ILE A 11 -3.87 8.37 5.75
C ILE A 11 -4.46 7.21 6.56
N ALA A 12 -3.67 6.61 7.45
CA ALA A 12 -4.11 5.50 8.29
C ALA A 12 -5.28 5.92 9.20
N GLN A 13 -5.18 7.10 9.79
CA GLN A 13 -6.24 7.65 10.64
C GLN A 13 -7.53 7.84 9.86
N ASP A 14 -7.46 8.49 8.70
CA ASP A 14 -8.63 8.75 7.86
C ASP A 14 -9.30 7.46 7.41
N LEU A 15 -8.49 6.48 7.04
CA LEU A 15 -8.96 5.19 6.55
C LEU A 15 -9.72 4.41 7.62
N ILE A 16 -9.13 4.25 8.80
CA ILE A 16 -9.77 3.52 9.90
C ILE A 16 -11.01 4.27 10.37
N ARG A 17 -10.95 5.59 10.51
CA ARG A 17 -12.09 6.40 10.93
C ARG A 17 -13.27 6.24 9.97
N LYS A 18 -13.01 6.39 8.67
CA LYS A 18 -14.07 6.31 7.66
C LYS A 18 -14.72 4.93 7.61
N LEU A 19 -13.92 3.88 7.59
CA LEU A 19 -14.46 2.51 7.53
C LEU A 19 -15.24 2.16 8.78
N LYS A 20 -14.79 2.61 9.96
CA LYS A 20 -15.48 2.39 11.22
C LYS A 20 -16.80 3.16 11.26
N GLU A 21 -16.78 4.45 10.90
CA GLU A 21 -17.99 5.30 10.90
C GLU A 21 -19.06 4.79 9.93
N GLU A 22 -18.66 4.25 8.80
CA GLU A 22 -19.59 3.72 7.80
C GLU A 22 -20.04 2.29 8.11
N GLY A 23 -19.54 1.70 9.19
CA GLY A 23 -19.96 0.36 9.62
C GLY A 23 -19.35 -0.77 8.80
N ASP A 24 -18.30 -0.50 8.06
CA ASP A 24 -17.66 -1.53 7.22
C ASP A 24 -16.77 -2.47 8.03
N ILE A 25 -16.22 -1.98 9.16
CA ILE A 25 -15.35 -2.76 10.04
C ILE A 25 -15.74 -2.53 11.50
N GLU A 26 -15.47 -3.54 12.32
CA GLU A 26 -15.56 -3.44 13.77
C GLU A 26 -14.14 -3.48 14.34
N VAL A 27 -13.80 -2.49 15.16
CA VAL A 27 -12.43 -2.29 15.64
C VAL A 27 -12.44 -2.24 17.17
N SER A 28 -11.64 -3.10 17.80
CA SER A 28 -11.49 -3.11 19.26
C SER A 28 -10.55 -2.03 19.78
N ASP A 29 -9.55 -1.67 18.99
CA ASP A 29 -8.58 -0.63 19.35
C ASP A 29 -8.22 0.18 18.11
N VAL A 30 -8.77 1.38 18.02
CA VAL A 30 -8.59 2.26 16.85
C VAL A 30 -7.13 2.62 16.62
N SER A 31 -6.41 2.97 17.69
CA SER A 31 -4.99 3.36 17.58
C SER A 31 -4.12 2.23 17.06
N GLU A 32 -4.35 1.02 17.55
CA GLU A 32 -3.59 -0.14 17.10
C GLU A 32 -3.95 -0.55 15.67
N ALA A 33 -5.23 -0.45 15.30
CA ALA A 33 -5.64 -0.71 13.92
C ALA A 33 -5.02 0.30 12.96
N GLN A 34 -4.90 1.56 13.35
CA GLN A 34 -4.21 2.57 12.56
C GLN A 34 -2.75 2.21 12.36
N LEU A 35 -2.08 1.71 13.39
CA LEU A 35 -0.69 1.27 13.29
C LEU A 35 -0.52 0.09 12.32
N ASP A 36 -1.49 -0.81 12.26
CA ASP A 36 -1.48 -1.91 11.28
C ASP A 36 -1.50 -1.36 9.85
N VAL A 37 -2.33 -0.36 9.59
CA VAL A 37 -2.38 0.29 8.27
C VAL A 37 -1.08 1.04 7.97
N GLU A 38 -0.53 1.75 8.95
CA GLU A 38 0.75 2.44 8.80
C GLU A 38 1.85 1.45 8.41
N ALA A 39 1.86 0.27 9.02
CA ALA A 39 2.84 -0.77 8.72
C ALA A 39 2.78 -1.20 7.25
N VAL A 40 1.57 -1.36 6.70
CA VAL A 40 1.39 -1.70 5.28
C VAL A 40 1.97 -0.59 4.39
N LEU A 41 1.67 0.66 4.70
CA LEU A 41 2.13 1.79 3.91
C LEU A 41 3.66 1.95 3.97
N LYS A 42 4.24 1.78 5.16
CA LYS A 42 5.69 1.84 5.35
C LYS A 42 6.39 0.71 4.59
N GLU A 43 5.84 -0.49 4.63
CA GLU A 43 6.38 -1.64 3.90
C GLU A 43 6.36 -1.40 2.40
N TYR A 44 5.29 -0.79 1.88
CA TYR A 44 5.22 -0.45 0.47
C TYR A 44 6.34 0.52 0.07
N LEU A 45 6.58 1.56 0.87
CA LEU A 45 7.68 2.49 0.61
C LEU A 45 9.04 1.80 0.61
N ARG A 46 9.23 0.87 1.54
CA ARG A 46 10.46 0.08 1.62
C ARG A 46 10.66 -0.77 0.35
N LEU A 47 9.61 -1.45 -0.08
CA LEU A 47 9.65 -2.29 -1.29
C LEU A 47 9.93 -1.46 -2.54
N GLU A 48 9.28 -0.31 -2.67
CA GLU A 48 9.49 0.56 -3.83
C GLU A 48 10.92 1.09 -3.88
N ARG A 49 11.47 1.48 -2.73
CA ARG A 49 12.86 1.93 -2.63
C ARG A 49 13.82 0.81 -3.00
N GLU A 50 13.58 -0.39 -2.50
CA GLU A 50 14.39 -1.56 -2.81
C GLU A 50 14.39 -1.88 -4.30
N LEU A 51 13.21 -1.81 -4.94
CA LEU A 51 13.11 -2.01 -6.39
C LEU A 51 13.94 -0.99 -7.16
N THR A 52 13.89 0.28 -6.75
CA THR A 52 14.67 1.35 -7.38
C THR A 52 16.17 1.07 -7.27
N GLU A 53 16.63 0.70 -6.08
CA GLU A 53 18.05 0.41 -5.86
C GLU A 53 18.50 -0.80 -6.68
N LYS A 54 17.72 -1.85 -6.73
CA LYS A 54 18.05 -3.04 -7.53
C LYS A 54 18.07 -2.75 -9.03
N ALA A 55 17.14 -1.91 -9.49
CA ALA A 55 17.12 -1.50 -10.90
C ALA A 55 18.35 -0.67 -11.26
N LYS A 56 18.75 0.23 -10.37
CA LYS A 56 19.98 1.03 -10.59
C LYS A 56 21.23 0.16 -10.64
N ASP A 57 21.35 -0.80 -9.70
CA ASP A 57 22.48 -1.72 -9.70
C ASP A 57 22.54 -2.54 -10.98
N TYR A 58 21.40 -3.03 -11.44
CA TYR A 58 21.31 -3.78 -12.68
C TYR A 58 21.81 -2.96 -13.86
N MET A 59 21.41 -1.70 -13.95
CA MET A 59 21.82 -0.79 -15.01
C MET A 59 23.30 -0.48 -14.98
N GLU A 60 23.86 -0.21 -13.79
CA GLU A 60 25.28 0.06 -13.62
C GLU A 60 26.15 -1.10 -14.10
N LYS A 61 25.80 -2.32 -13.69
CA LYS A 61 26.55 -3.52 -14.05
C LYS A 61 26.54 -3.80 -15.55
N ARG A 62 25.50 -3.36 -16.25
CA ARG A 62 25.33 -3.60 -17.68
C ARG A 62 25.55 -2.35 -18.52
N ARG A 63 25.93 -1.24 -17.91
CA ARG A 63 26.18 0.05 -18.57
C ARG A 63 25.00 0.49 -19.45
N LEU A 64 23.78 0.34 -18.93
CA LEU A 64 22.57 0.73 -19.64
C LEU A 64 22.28 2.22 -19.47
N PRO A 65 21.61 2.87 -20.46
CA PRO A 65 21.22 4.27 -20.33
C PRO A 65 20.21 4.47 -19.20
N TYR A 66 20.31 5.58 -18.49
CA TYR A 66 19.44 5.89 -17.35
C TYR A 66 17.95 5.93 -17.72
N GLU A 67 17.63 6.25 -18.97
CA GLU A 67 16.27 6.28 -19.49
C GLU A 67 15.57 4.92 -19.39
N GLN A 68 16.32 3.84 -19.24
CA GLN A 68 15.74 2.50 -19.10
C GLN A 68 15.32 2.15 -17.67
N LEU A 69 15.63 3.01 -16.70
CA LEU A 69 15.31 2.74 -15.29
C LEU A 69 13.84 2.42 -15.05
N PRO A 70 12.87 3.22 -15.54
CA PRO A 70 11.46 2.90 -15.31
C PRO A 70 11.04 1.55 -15.87
N LYS A 71 11.54 1.18 -17.04
CA LYS A 71 11.23 -0.10 -17.68
C LYS A 71 11.78 -1.29 -16.88
N ILE A 72 13.02 -1.17 -16.42
CA ILE A 72 13.68 -2.23 -15.64
C ILE A 72 12.98 -2.38 -14.29
N LYS A 73 12.67 -1.26 -13.62
CA LYS A 73 11.96 -1.26 -12.35
C LYS A 73 10.61 -1.93 -12.48
N ARG A 74 9.87 -1.64 -13.55
CA ARG A 74 8.56 -2.25 -13.81
C ARG A 74 8.67 -3.76 -14.02
N ALA A 75 9.65 -4.21 -14.79
CA ALA A 75 9.88 -5.64 -15.00
C ALA A 75 10.19 -6.37 -13.69
N MET A 76 11.01 -5.77 -12.83
CA MET A 76 11.33 -6.33 -11.52
C MET A 76 10.10 -6.38 -10.59
N ALA A 77 9.25 -5.34 -10.65
CA ALA A 77 8.02 -5.30 -9.88
C ALA A 77 7.06 -6.40 -10.31
N GLU A 78 6.91 -6.62 -11.61
CA GLU A 78 6.06 -7.69 -12.16
C GLU A 78 6.53 -9.06 -11.71
N GLU A 79 7.83 -9.30 -11.73
CA GLU A 79 8.41 -10.57 -11.25
C GLU A 79 8.08 -10.86 -9.79
N ARG A 80 7.96 -9.82 -8.98
CA ARG A 80 7.70 -9.93 -7.53
C ARG A 80 6.24 -9.71 -7.17
N ASP A 81 5.37 -9.57 -8.16
CA ASP A 81 3.94 -9.26 -7.98
C ASP A 81 3.70 -8.02 -7.12
N ILE A 82 4.51 -7.00 -7.32
CA ILE A 82 4.36 -5.71 -6.65
C ILE A 82 3.77 -4.70 -7.64
N GLY A 83 2.67 -4.04 -7.26
CA GLY A 83 2.08 -2.98 -8.10
C GLY A 83 2.78 -1.65 -7.88
N ILE A 84 3.31 -1.06 -8.94
CA ILE A 84 3.94 0.28 -8.91
C ILE A 84 3.27 1.19 -9.94
N GLY A 85 3.52 2.49 -9.83
CA GLY A 85 2.92 3.46 -10.74
C GLY A 85 1.40 3.45 -10.68
N ASP A 86 0.76 3.24 -11.81
CA ASP A 86 -0.72 3.22 -11.91
C ASP A 86 -1.36 2.07 -11.15
N GLU A 87 -0.61 1.01 -10.89
CA GLU A 87 -1.10 -0.16 -10.16
C GLU A 87 -0.88 -0.07 -8.65
N SER A 88 -0.21 0.98 -8.18
CA SER A 88 0.15 1.11 -6.76
C SER A 88 -1.06 1.18 -5.83
N VAL A 89 -2.07 1.96 -6.20
CA VAL A 89 -3.26 2.14 -5.36
C VAL A 89 -4.00 0.83 -5.16
N SER A 90 -4.19 0.08 -6.24
CA SER A 90 -4.84 -1.24 -6.18
C SER A 90 -4.03 -2.23 -5.35
N TYR A 91 -2.73 -2.25 -5.55
CA TYR A 91 -1.83 -3.12 -4.78
C TYR A 91 -1.90 -2.81 -3.28
N ILE A 92 -1.77 -1.54 -2.91
CA ILE A 92 -1.80 -1.12 -1.50
C ILE A 92 -3.16 -1.43 -0.88
N ALA A 93 -4.25 -1.19 -1.60
CA ALA A 93 -5.60 -1.49 -1.11
C ALA A 93 -5.75 -2.99 -0.80
N ASN A 94 -5.24 -3.86 -1.67
CA ASN A 94 -5.25 -5.30 -1.43
C ASN A 94 -4.42 -5.70 -0.21
N GLN A 95 -3.26 -5.05 -0.01
CA GLN A 95 -2.41 -5.31 1.16
C GLN A 95 -3.09 -4.87 2.46
N ILE A 96 -3.83 -3.76 2.43
CA ILE A 96 -4.58 -3.29 3.59
C ILE A 96 -5.71 -4.25 3.93
N LEU A 97 -6.45 -4.72 2.92
CA LEU A 97 -7.51 -5.72 3.13
C LEU A 97 -6.96 -6.99 3.76
N GLU A 98 -5.84 -7.47 3.26
CA GLU A 98 -5.19 -8.66 3.80
C GLU A 98 -4.77 -8.44 5.26
N ALA A 99 -4.23 -7.25 5.57
CA ALA A 99 -3.87 -6.90 6.93
C ALA A 99 -5.09 -6.93 7.86
N PHE A 100 -6.24 -6.45 7.40
CA PHE A 100 -7.47 -6.50 8.20
C PHE A 100 -7.89 -7.93 8.53
N MET A 101 -7.70 -8.86 7.61
CA MET A 101 -8.04 -10.27 7.82
C MET A 101 -7.16 -10.94 8.88
N HIS A 102 -5.97 -10.39 9.12
CA HIS A 102 -5.01 -10.94 10.08
C HIS A 102 -4.83 -10.08 11.33
N SER A 103 -5.48 -8.91 11.39
CA SER A 103 -5.32 -7.99 12.51
C SER A 103 -6.07 -8.49 13.75
N ARG A 104 -5.43 -8.39 14.92
CA ARG A 104 -6.08 -8.65 16.21
C ARG A 104 -7.09 -7.57 16.57
N PHE A 105 -6.96 -6.38 16.00
CA PHE A 105 -7.69 -5.19 16.41
C PHE A 105 -8.85 -4.86 15.48
N VAL A 106 -8.91 -5.49 14.31
CA VAL A 106 -10.05 -5.47 13.39
C VAL A 106 -10.79 -6.79 13.59
N GLU A 107 -11.88 -6.77 14.35
CA GLU A 107 -12.59 -7.98 14.74
C GLU A 107 -13.47 -8.55 13.63
N GLU A 108 -14.11 -7.66 12.86
CA GLU A 108 -15.02 -8.03 11.78
C GLU A 108 -14.88 -7.09 10.60
N VAL A 109 -15.05 -7.63 9.40
CA VAL A 109 -15.17 -6.87 8.15
C VAL A 109 -16.54 -7.24 7.57
N PHE A 110 -17.46 -6.27 7.53
CA PHE A 110 -18.84 -6.51 7.13
C PHE A 110 -19.10 -6.26 5.66
N ALA A 111 -18.36 -5.35 5.05
CA ALA A 111 -18.50 -5.05 3.63
C ALA A 111 -17.77 -6.10 2.79
N ASP A 112 -18.22 -6.31 1.55
CA ASP A 112 -17.51 -7.21 0.66
C ASP A 112 -16.19 -6.60 0.17
N ASP A 113 -15.30 -7.46 -0.35
CA ASP A 113 -13.96 -7.06 -0.75
C ASP A 113 -13.95 -5.98 -1.83
N ALA A 114 -14.88 -6.04 -2.78
CA ALA A 114 -14.95 -5.07 -3.87
C ALA A 114 -15.29 -3.67 -3.35
N ASP A 115 -16.27 -3.58 -2.44
CA ASP A 115 -16.68 -2.31 -1.85
C ASP A 115 -15.58 -1.74 -0.96
N MET A 116 -14.95 -2.59 -0.15
CA MET A 116 -13.83 -2.18 0.71
C MET A 116 -12.68 -1.65 -0.12
N ARG A 117 -12.35 -2.35 -1.19
CA ARG A 117 -11.26 -1.95 -2.08
C ARG A 117 -11.50 -0.57 -2.69
N LYS A 118 -12.72 -0.32 -3.14
CA LYS A 118 -13.10 0.98 -3.70
C LYS A 118 -12.96 2.11 -2.69
N LYS A 119 -13.42 1.89 -1.47
CA LYS A 119 -13.32 2.89 -0.40
C LYS A 119 -11.88 3.19 -0.03
N ILE A 120 -11.07 2.16 0.12
CA ILE A 120 -9.65 2.30 0.45
C ILE A 120 -8.93 3.05 -0.68
N GLN A 121 -9.17 2.67 -1.93
CA GLN A 121 -8.58 3.34 -3.07
C GLN A 121 -8.96 4.82 -3.12
N GLY A 122 -10.23 5.14 -2.83
CA GLY A 122 -10.68 6.53 -2.79
C GLY A 122 -9.95 7.37 -1.76
N ILE A 123 -9.65 6.80 -0.60
CA ILE A 123 -8.89 7.48 0.45
C ILE A 123 -7.43 7.66 0.04
N LEU A 124 -6.83 6.62 -0.54
CA LEU A 124 -5.43 6.66 -0.98
C LEU A 124 -5.20 7.69 -2.10
N ARG A 125 -6.21 7.97 -2.92
CA ARG A 125 -6.09 8.90 -4.04
C ARG A 125 -6.23 10.37 -3.63
N LYS A 126 -6.63 10.65 -2.42
CA LYS A 126 -6.67 12.01 -1.92
C LYS A 126 -5.25 12.50 -1.56
#